data_35cf7b6f5cf6c22174c5de97efbe96eb
#
_entry.id   35cf7b6f5cf6c22174c5de97efbe96eb
#
_cell.length_a   1.000
_cell.length_b   1.000
_cell.length_c   1.000
_cell.angle_alpha   90.00
_cell.angle_beta   90.00
_cell.angle_gamma   90.00
#
_symmetry.space_group_name_H-M   'P 1'
#
loop_
_entity.id
_entity.type
_entity.pdbx_description
1 polymer ?
#
loop_
_entity_poly.entity_id
_entity_poly.type
_entity_poly.pdbx_seq_one_letter_code
_entity_poly.pdbx_strand_id
1 'polypeptide(L)'
;MSTLPLLPDSPGGGVLAYRYGRAVSRDEFLHEVLALADRLPKAAHVLNMCMDRYWFAVGFFAAISRGIVSVLPNSPAPEHIASLCAGTPSLFCLSDQELPPSNQVPYLRIGQSTAHLSSGNADLPQIPFDQCIARLFTSGSTGEPQAHSKTFGRMQLGANAEAERMWSAAKGPCTVLGTVPFRHMYGLESTVLLPILGGGRLCTRTPFFPADIASALAELPAPRFLVTTPFHLRKLLDADIEIPTLAAILSATAPLSRELASSAEARLGAPMMEIYGSTETGQIATRRPSSQLEWETYSGIKLHQERDETIATGGHLECARVL
;
A
#
# COMPACT_ATOMS: atom_id res chain seq x y z
N MET A 1 5.35 13.68 22.86
CA MET A 1 4.77 13.17 21.60
C MET A 1 4.74 11.66 21.70
N SER A 2 3.65 11.01 21.35
CA SER A 2 3.58 9.54 21.32
C SER A 2 4.37 9.01 20.13
N THR A 3 5.08 7.90 20.34
CA THR A 3 5.81 7.19 19.27
C THR A 3 5.22 5.81 19.07
N LEU A 4 5.44 5.25 17.89
CA LEU A 4 5.04 3.90 17.50
C LEU A 4 6.26 3.18 16.92
N PRO A 5 6.39 1.87 17.12
CA PRO A 5 7.46 1.12 16.48
C PRO A 5 7.31 1.14 14.96
N LEU A 6 8.42 1.22 14.23
CA LEU A 6 8.45 1.25 12.76
C LEU A 6 7.73 0.03 12.15
N LEU A 7 7.87 -1.12 12.78
CA LEU A 7 7.15 -2.36 12.45
C LEU A 7 6.46 -2.88 13.70
N PRO A 8 5.16 -3.14 13.68
CA PRO A 8 4.45 -3.71 14.82
C PRO A 8 4.91 -5.16 15.06
N ASP A 9 4.70 -5.66 16.27
CA ASP A 9 4.89 -7.08 16.55
C ASP A 9 3.93 -7.90 15.69
N SER A 10 4.46 -8.93 15.02
CA SER A 10 3.65 -9.79 14.17
C SER A 10 3.35 -11.11 14.87
N PRO A 11 2.08 -11.42 15.11
CA PRO A 11 1.69 -12.70 15.76
C PRO A 11 1.90 -13.94 14.88
N GLY A 12 2.29 -13.79 13.62
CA GLY A 12 2.30 -14.88 12.63
C GLY A 12 3.66 -15.49 12.31
N GLY A 13 4.70 -15.29 13.14
CA GLY A 13 6.04 -15.90 12.93
C GLY A 13 6.74 -15.40 11.67
N GLY A 14 7.89 -14.89 11.81
CA GLY A 14 9.03 -14.61 10.97
C GLY A 14 8.86 -14.09 9.54
N VAL A 15 7.91 -14.56 8.74
CA VAL A 15 7.79 -14.20 7.31
C VAL A 15 6.99 -12.93 7.10
N LEU A 16 7.61 -11.89 6.53
CA LEU A 16 6.96 -10.62 6.20
C LEU A 16 6.63 -10.50 4.72
N ALA A 17 7.43 -11.12 3.85
CA ALA A 17 7.23 -10.98 2.40
C ALA A 17 7.57 -12.27 1.64
N TYR A 18 7.04 -12.37 0.41
CA TYR A 18 7.43 -13.35 -0.59
C TYR A 18 7.96 -12.65 -1.84
N ARG A 19 9.18 -13.00 -2.23
CA ARG A 19 9.87 -12.47 -3.41
C ARG A 19 10.21 -13.61 -4.35
N TYR A 20 9.51 -13.70 -5.49
CA TYR A 20 9.77 -14.76 -6.50
C TYR A 20 9.90 -16.15 -5.87
N GLY A 21 8.94 -16.53 -5.02
CA GLY A 21 8.91 -17.81 -4.30
C GLY A 21 9.77 -17.90 -3.03
N ARG A 22 10.68 -16.93 -2.78
CA ARG A 22 11.51 -16.89 -1.57
C ARG A 22 10.78 -16.15 -0.44
N ALA A 23 10.72 -16.77 0.73
CA ALA A 23 10.26 -16.11 1.95
C ALA A 23 11.33 -15.13 2.46
N VAL A 24 10.89 -13.96 2.91
CA VAL A 24 11.72 -12.95 3.56
C VAL A 24 11.19 -12.75 4.97
N SER A 25 12.07 -12.87 5.96
CA SER A 25 11.69 -12.68 7.35
C SER A 25 11.51 -11.19 7.69
N ARG A 26 10.82 -10.93 8.81
CA ARG A 26 10.68 -9.58 9.38
C ARG A 26 12.04 -8.98 9.71
N ASP A 27 12.94 -9.79 10.27
CA ASP A 27 14.28 -9.34 10.65
C ASP A 27 15.14 -9.02 9.41
N GLU A 28 15.05 -9.86 8.36
CA GLU A 28 15.71 -9.58 7.08
C GLU A 28 15.21 -8.26 6.47
N PHE A 29 13.90 -8.05 6.43
CA PHE A 29 13.31 -6.80 5.96
C PHE A 29 13.79 -5.59 6.78
N LEU A 30 13.78 -5.69 8.11
CA LEU A 30 14.24 -4.61 9.00
C LEU A 30 15.73 -4.30 8.77
N HIS A 31 16.56 -5.30 8.62
CA HIS A 31 17.98 -5.12 8.32
C HIS A 31 18.19 -4.39 6.97
N GLU A 32 17.46 -4.79 5.92
CA GLU A 32 17.54 -4.11 4.62
C GLU A 32 17.04 -2.65 4.70
N VAL A 33 15.99 -2.40 5.48
CA VAL A 33 15.48 -1.05 5.75
C VAL A 33 16.54 -0.19 6.44
N LEU A 34 17.15 -0.68 7.51
CA LEU A 34 18.14 0.07 8.27
C LEU A 34 19.45 0.27 7.50
N ALA A 35 19.92 -0.76 6.81
CA ALA A 35 21.09 -0.67 5.94
C ALA A 35 20.91 0.35 4.80
N LEU A 36 19.68 0.44 4.26
CA LEU A 36 19.36 1.48 3.29
C LEU A 36 19.27 2.85 3.95
N ALA A 37 18.64 2.95 5.13
CA ALA A 37 18.49 4.20 5.88
C ALA A 37 19.85 4.89 6.13
N ASP A 38 20.89 4.11 6.44
CA ASP A 38 22.26 4.62 6.64
C ASP A 38 22.90 5.18 5.37
N ARG A 39 22.43 4.75 4.21
CA ARG A 39 22.92 5.18 2.89
C ARG A 39 22.12 6.34 2.31
N LEU A 40 20.94 6.64 2.85
CA LEU A 40 20.10 7.73 2.34
C LEU A 40 20.80 9.08 2.48
N PRO A 41 20.76 9.95 1.45
CA PRO A 41 21.31 11.28 1.54
C PRO A 41 20.55 12.12 2.59
N LYS A 42 21.22 13.15 3.11
CA LYS A 42 20.56 14.15 3.96
C LYS A 42 19.60 14.98 3.08
N ALA A 43 18.36 14.62 3.07
CA ALA A 43 17.32 15.27 2.28
C ALA A 43 15.99 15.31 3.05
N ALA A 44 15.11 16.22 2.67
CA ALA A 44 13.77 16.32 3.27
C ALA A 44 12.76 15.39 2.57
N HIS A 45 12.99 15.11 1.28
CA HIS A 45 12.04 14.38 0.44
C HIS A 45 12.72 13.31 -0.41
N VAL A 46 12.00 12.22 -0.66
CA VAL A 46 12.39 11.16 -1.59
C VAL A 46 11.30 10.87 -2.60
N LEU A 47 11.67 10.80 -3.87
CA LEU A 47 10.84 10.28 -4.94
C LEU A 47 11.16 8.78 -5.10
N ASN A 48 10.29 7.91 -4.56
CA ASN A 48 10.50 6.46 -4.62
C ASN A 48 9.96 5.91 -5.93
N MET A 49 10.85 5.63 -6.87
CA MET A 49 10.57 5.14 -8.24
C MET A 49 10.80 3.63 -8.40
N CYS A 50 10.96 2.88 -7.30
CA CYS A 50 11.14 1.43 -7.37
C CYS A 50 9.98 0.75 -8.08
N MET A 51 10.28 -0.16 -8.99
CA MET A 51 9.29 -0.92 -9.76
C MET A 51 8.89 -2.23 -9.05
N ASP A 52 9.78 -2.77 -8.22
CA ASP A 52 9.51 -3.92 -7.36
C ASP A 52 8.85 -3.45 -6.06
N ARG A 53 7.71 -4.04 -5.69
CA ARG A 53 6.94 -3.64 -4.50
C ARG A 53 7.72 -3.82 -3.20
N TYR A 54 8.54 -4.85 -3.11
CA TYR A 54 9.37 -5.09 -1.95
C TYR A 54 10.44 -3.99 -1.78
N TRP A 55 11.15 -3.67 -2.86
CA TRP A 55 12.15 -2.59 -2.81
C TRP A 55 11.52 -1.22 -2.60
N PHE A 56 10.31 -1.02 -3.14
CA PHE A 56 9.53 0.16 -2.80
C PHE A 56 9.24 0.23 -1.30
N ALA A 57 8.81 -0.88 -0.69
CA ALA A 57 8.54 -0.94 0.75
C ALA A 57 9.82 -0.71 1.58
N VAL A 58 10.93 -1.36 1.23
CA VAL A 58 12.23 -1.13 1.90
C VAL A 58 12.60 0.36 1.84
N GLY A 59 12.51 0.99 0.66
CA GLY A 59 12.79 2.41 0.48
C GLY A 59 11.86 3.32 1.26
N PHE A 60 10.57 2.98 1.30
CA PHE A 60 9.55 3.74 2.03
C PHE A 60 9.80 3.71 3.54
N PHE A 61 10.04 2.53 4.12
CA PHE A 61 10.30 2.38 5.55
C PHE A 61 11.68 2.91 5.95
N ALA A 62 12.70 2.85 5.08
CA ALA A 62 13.98 3.50 5.30
C ALA A 62 13.85 5.03 5.35
N ALA A 63 13.05 5.62 4.47
CA ALA A 63 12.74 7.04 4.50
C ALA A 63 12.02 7.44 5.80
N ILE A 64 11.02 6.65 6.23
CA ILE A 64 10.30 6.87 7.50
C ILE A 64 11.27 6.89 8.68
N SER A 65 12.18 5.92 8.78
CA SER A 65 13.14 5.83 9.89
C SER A 65 14.12 7.02 9.96
N ARG A 66 14.27 7.78 8.86
CA ARG A 66 15.12 8.97 8.75
C ARG A 66 14.34 10.28 8.77
N GLY A 67 13.03 10.26 8.96
CA GLY A 67 12.19 11.44 8.91
C GLY A 67 12.09 12.08 7.51
N ILE A 68 12.35 11.31 6.45
CA ILE A 68 12.29 11.76 5.06
C ILE A 68 10.89 11.49 4.52
N VAL A 69 10.27 12.49 3.89
CA VAL A 69 8.92 12.39 3.34
C VAL A 69 8.95 11.79 1.94
N SER A 70 8.21 10.70 1.73
CA SER A 70 8.04 10.10 0.40
C SER A 70 7.07 10.92 -0.45
N VAL A 71 7.54 11.40 -1.59
CA VAL A 71 6.73 12.06 -2.62
C VAL A 71 6.22 11.01 -3.59
N LEU A 72 4.90 10.81 -3.64
CA LEU A 72 4.25 9.76 -4.43
C LEU A 72 3.41 10.40 -5.55
N PRO A 73 3.96 10.47 -6.77
CA PRO A 73 3.27 11.08 -7.90
C PRO A 73 2.05 10.23 -8.32
N ASN A 74 1.00 10.90 -8.77
CA ASN A 74 -0.18 10.26 -9.35
C ASN A 74 0.00 9.81 -10.81
N SER A 75 1.08 10.26 -11.46
CA SER A 75 1.41 9.91 -12.85
C SER A 75 2.92 9.67 -12.99
N PRO A 76 3.33 8.62 -13.71
CA PRO A 76 4.74 8.38 -14.03
C PRO A 76 5.22 9.22 -15.23
N ALA A 77 4.39 10.11 -15.82
CA ALA A 77 4.74 10.92 -16.97
C ALA A 77 5.98 11.79 -16.67
N PRO A 78 6.98 11.81 -17.56
CA PRO A 78 8.23 12.53 -17.32
C PRO A 78 8.04 14.01 -16.99
N GLU A 79 7.10 14.68 -17.65
CA GLU A 79 6.77 16.09 -17.42
C GLU A 79 6.21 16.32 -16.00
N HIS A 80 5.36 15.41 -15.53
CA HIS A 80 4.81 15.47 -14.18
C HIS A 80 5.91 15.26 -13.14
N ILE A 81 6.77 14.26 -13.34
CA ILE A 81 7.94 14.00 -12.48
C ILE A 81 8.87 15.22 -12.46
N ALA A 82 9.17 15.81 -13.62
CA ALA A 82 10.01 17.01 -13.70
C ALA A 82 9.40 18.20 -12.93
N SER A 83 8.10 18.43 -13.06
CA SER A 83 7.37 19.46 -12.30
C SER A 83 7.45 19.24 -10.79
N LEU A 84 7.22 18.00 -10.31
CA LEU A 84 7.37 17.66 -8.91
C LEU A 84 8.80 17.87 -8.41
N CYS A 85 9.79 17.48 -9.19
CA CYS A 85 11.21 17.69 -8.87
C CYS A 85 11.55 19.17 -8.74
N ALA A 86 11.06 20.02 -9.63
CA ALA A 86 11.28 21.46 -9.60
C ALA A 86 10.57 22.14 -8.40
N GLY A 87 9.38 21.64 -8.03
CA GLY A 87 8.56 22.18 -6.93
C GLY A 87 8.90 21.64 -5.54
N THR A 88 9.77 20.61 -5.43
CA THR A 88 10.07 19.94 -4.16
C THR A 88 11.52 20.19 -3.73
N PRO A 89 11.77 21.01 -2.72
CA PRO A 89 13.14 21.30 -2.29
C PRO A 89 13.77 20.07 -1.59
N SER A 90 15.09 19.95 -1.69
CA SER A 90 15.85 18.89 -1.01
C SER A 90 15.31 17.49 -1.31
N LEU A 91 15.10 17.20 -2.61
CA LEU A 91 14.58 15.93 -3.13
C LEU A 91 15.73 15.09 -3.70
N PHE A 92 15.69 13.80 -3.46
CA PHE A 92 16.46 12.80 -4.22
C PHE A 92 15.53 11.70 -4.74
N CYS A 93 16.02 10.94 -5.71
CA CYS A 93 15.29 9.81 -6.29
C CYS A 93 15.86 8.49 -5.78
N LEU A 94 14.97 7.52 -5.51
CA LEU A 94 15.30 6.16 -5.14
C LEU A 94 14.72 5.22 -6.19
N SER A 95 15.53 4.29 -6.74
CA SER A 95 15.08 3.35 -7.76
C SER A 95 15.80 2.01 -7.66
N ASP A 96 15.09 0.93 -7.98
CA ASP A 96 15.65 -0.41 -8.16
C ASP A 96 16.09 -0.67 -9.62
N GLN A 97 15.80 0.27 -10.52
CA GLN A 97 16.20 0.24 -11.91
C GLN A 97 17.29 1.27 -12.17
N GLU A 98 18.02 1.08 -13.27
CA GLU A 98 18.90 2.12 -13.78
C GLU A 98 18.05 3.22 -14.40
N LEU A 99 18.12 4.42 -13.84
CA LEU A 99 17.43 5.58 -14.38
C LEU A 99 18.33 6.26 -15.40
N PRO A 100 17.76 6.77 -16.51
CA PRO A 100 18.55 7.60 -17.42
C PRO A 100 19.10 8.81 -16.65
N PRO A 101 20.31 9.28 -16.98
CA PRO A 101 20.90 10.44 -16.33
C PRO A 101 19.94 11.64 -16.45
N SER A 102 19.29 11.99 -15.37
CA SER A 102 18.53 13.21 -15.24
C SER A 102 19.39 14.19 -14.47
N ASN A 103 19.79 15.27 -15.10
CA ASN A 103 20.69 16.26 -14.53
C ASN A 103 20.07 17.09 -13.39
N GLN A 104 18.86 16.74 -12.93
CA GLN A 104 18.10 17.61 -12.04
C GLN A 104 17.95 17.09 -10.61
N VAL A 105 18.05 15.77 -10.38
CA VAL A 105 17.82 15.19 -9.04
C VAL A 105 18.84 14.09 -8.77
N PRO A 106 19.57 14.15 -7.64
CA PRO A 106 20.45 13.06 -7.23
C PRO A 106 19.66 11.76 -7.10
N TYR A 107 20.20 10.62 -7.55
CA TYR A 107 19.53 9.37 -7.39
C TYR A 107 20.39 8.31 -6.70
N LEU A 108 19.75 7.44 -5.92
CA LEU A 108 20.34 6.29 -5.26
C LEU A 108 19.69 5.02 -5.82
N ARG A 109 20.52 4.12 -6.36
CA ARG A 109 20.07 2.79 -6.80
C ARG A 109 20.06 1.83 -5.62
N ILE A 110 18.96 1.05 -5.52
CA ILE A 110 18.79 -0.05 -4.56
C ILE A 110 18.48 -1.35 -5.31
N GLY A 111 18.34 -2.47 -4.61
CA GLY A 111 17.93 -3.74 -5.23
C GLY A 111 19.05 -4.75 -5.41
N GLN A 112 20.28 -4.40 -5.09
CA GLN A 112 21.34 -5.38 -4.91
C GLN A 112 21.41 -5.69 -3.40
N SER A 113 21.06 -6.93 -3.03
CA SER A 113 21.24 -7.40 -1.66
C SER A 113 22.71 -7.26 -1.28
N THR A 114 23.03 -6.32 -0.43
CA THR A 114 24.34 -6.24 0.23
C THR A 114 24.29 -7.21 1.40
N ALA A 115 24.13 -8.48 1.09
CA ALA A 115 24.02 -9.54 2.09
C ALA A 115 25.41 -9.85 2.71
N HIS A 116 25.81 -9.00 3.63
CA HIS A 116 26.47 -9.46 4.83
C HIS A 116 25.60 -8.99 5.99
N LEU A 117 24.54 -9.76 6.25
CA LEU A 117 23.70 -9.61 7.42
C LEU A 117 24.58 -9.84 8.64
N SER A 118 25.07 -8.79 9.25
CA SER A 118 25.59 -8.88 10.61
C SER A 118 24.39 -9.26 11.48
N SER A 119 24.47 -10.43 12.11
CA SER A 119 23.46 -10.98 13.01
C SER A 119 23.47 -10.22 14.35
N GLY A 120 23.06 -8.95 14.31
CA GLY A 120 22.83 -8.13 15.49
C GLY A 120 21.35 -7.85 15.64
N ASN A 121 20.82 -7.91 16.86
CA ASN A 121 19.49 -7.34 17.15
C ASN A 121 19.56 -5.85 16.84
N ALA A 122 18.98 -5.45 15.71
CA ALA A 122 18.83 -4.03 15.40
C ALA A 122 17.69 -3.47 16.26
N ASP A 123 17.95 -2.41 17.00
CA ASP A 123 16.91 -1.71 17.74
C ASP A 123 15.84 -1.21 16.79
N LEU A 124 14.59 -1.55 17.08
CA LEU A 124 13.45 -1.16 16.27
C LEU A 124 13.20 0.35 16.40
N PRO A 125 13.32 1.15 15.33
CA PRO A 125 13.10 2.58 15.39
C PRO A 125 11.71 2.94 15.92
N GLN A 126 11.66 3.96 16.78
CA GLN A 126 10.42 4.55 17.30
C GLN A 126 10.11 5.80 16.49
N ILE A 127 8.96 5.83 15.87
CA ILE A 127 8.53 6.89 14.94
C ILE A 127 7.48 7.78 15.62
N PRO A 128 7.62 9.10 15.62
CA PRO A 128 6.59 10.00 16.11
C PRO A 128 5.25 9.78 15.39
N PHE A 129 4.16 9.76 16.15
CA PHE A 129 2.82 9.52 15.61
C PHE A 129 2.45 10.52 14.51
N ASP A 130 2.81 11.77 14.68
CA ASP A 130 2.52 12.91 13.79
C ASP A 130 3.60 13.16 12.73
N GLN A 131 4.63 12.29 12.63
CA GLN A 131 5.62 12.40 11.57
C GLN A 131 4.98 12.26 10.20
N CYS A 132 5.10 13.29 9.35
CA CYS A 132 4.72 13.19 7.95
C CYS A 132 5.63 12.18 7.22
N ILE A 133 5.03 11.18 6.60
CA ILE A 133 5.77 10.08 5.92
C ILE A 133 5.55 10.05 4.41
N ALA A 134 4.45 10.62 3.95
CA ALA A 134 4.13 10.66 2.52
C ALA A 134 3.36 11.91 2.13
N ARG A 135 3.56 12.33 0.87
CA ARG A 135 2.70 13.28 0.14
C ARG A 135 2.22 12.62 -1.13
N LEU A 136 0.91 12.41 -1.21
CA LEU A 136 0.25 11.90 -2.40
C LEU A 136 -0.42 13.07 -3.13
N PHE A 137 -0.56 12.95 -4.45
CA PHE A 137 -1.09 14.03 -5.27
C PHE A 137 -2.36 13.60 -5.96
N THR A 138 -3.34 14.50 -6.05
CA THR A 138 -4.53 14.38 -6.88
C THR A 138 -4.50 15.45 -7.98
N SER A 139 -5.17 15.18 -9.10
CA SER A 139 -5.40 16.20 -10.12
C SER A 139 -6.42 17.21 -9.55
N GLY A 140 -5.94 18.37 -9.10
CA GLY A 140 -6.82 19.44 -8.63
C GLY A 140 -7.81 19.88 -9.71
N SER A 141 -9.00 20.31 -9.31
CA SER A 141 -10.03 20.88 -10.20
C SER A 141 -9.54 22.13 -10.98
N THR A 142 -8.47 22.75 -10.50
CA THR A 142 -7.80 23.91 -11.11
C THR A 142 -6.66 23.54 -12.05
N GLY A 143 -6.38 22.23 -12.22
CA GLY A 143 -5.26 21.73 -13.03
C GLY A 143 -3.92 21.63 -12.29
N GLU A 144 -3.77 22.28 -11.13
CA GLU A 144 -2.58 22.16 -10.29
C GLU A 144 -2.71 20.94 -9.37
N PRO A 145 -1.65 20.09 -9.23
CA PRO A 145 -1.66 18.94 -8.35
C PRO A 145 -1.83 19.36 -6.89
N GLN A 146 -2.83 18.83 -6.22
CA GLN A 146 -3.03 19.04 -4.79
C GLN A 146 -2.32 17.98 -3.97
N ALA A 147 -1.46 18.39 -3.03
CA ALA A 147 -0.71 17.48 -2.16
C ALA A 147 -1.50 17.13 -0.88
N HIS A 148 -1.58 15.85 -0.57
CA HIS A 148 -2.21 15.30 0.64
C HIS A 148 -1.16 14.64 1.51
N SER A 149 -0.80 15.27 2.62
CA SER A 149 0.15 14.74 3.58
C SER A 149 -0.47 13.63 4.42
N LYS A 150 0.33 12.60 4.69
CA LYS A 150 -0.04 11.46 5.53
C LYS A 150 0.97 11.29 6.65
N THR A 151 0.47 11.08 7.88
CA THR A 151 1.30 10.85 9.06
C THR A 151 1.45 9.37 9.37
N PHE A 152 2.54 8.98 10.03
CA PHE A 152 2.84 7.58 10.34
C PHE A 152 1.73 6.95 11.20
N GLY A 153 1.35 7.64 12.28
CA GLY A 153 0.35 7.12 13.19
C GLY A 153 -1.02 6.95 12.53
N ARG A 154 -1.44 7.89 11.66
CA ARG A 154 -2.71 7.78 10.94
C ARG A 154 -2.69 6.63 9.94
N MET A 155 -1.60 6.46 9.19
CA MET A 155 -1.46 5.36 8.25
C MET A 155 -1.43 4.00 8.97
N GLN A 156 -0.82 3.91 10.17
CA GLN A 156 -0.86 2.70 10.98
C GLN A 156 -2.27 2.40 11.52
N LEU A 157 -3.00 3.42 11.99
CA LEU A 157 -4.39 3.25 12.40
C LEU A 157 -5.26 2.75 11.23
N GLY A 158 -5.07 3.32 10.03
CA GLY A 158 -5.76 2.87 8.81
C GLY A 158 -5.43 1.41 8.46
N ALA A 159 -4.15 1.03 8.47
CA ALA A 159 -3.73 -0.33 8.19
C ALA A 159 -4.29 -1.34 9.22
N ASN A 160 -4.37 -0.96 10.50
CA ASN A 160 -4.98 -1.79 11.53
C ASN A 160 -6.50 -1.96 11.33
N ALA A 161 -7.20 -0.87 11.00
CA ALA A 161 -8.63 -0.90 10.72
C ALA A 161 -8.96 -1.74 9.47
N GLU A 162 -8.16 -1.61 8.41
CA GLU A 162 -8.25 -2.45 7.22
C GLU A 162 -7.98 -3.93 7.57
N ALA A 163 -6.93 -4.20 8.35
CA ALA A 163 -6.57 -5.55 8.78
C ALA A 163 -7.69 -6.21 9.58
N GLU A 164 -8.28 -5.51 10.55
CA GLU A 164 -9.41 -6.02 11.33
C GLU A 164 -10.55 -6.49 10.39
N ARG A 165 -10.90 -5.68 9.40
CA ARG A 165 -11.98 -5.97 8.47
C ARG A 165 -11.62 -7.08 7.48
N MET A 166 -10.46 -6.98 6.86
CA MET A 166 -10.04 -7.91 5.80
C MET A 166 -9.66 -9.28 6.36
N TRP A 167 -8.99 -9.33 7.52
CA TRP A 167 -8.64 -10.60 8.15
C TRP A 167 -9.86 -11.30 8.77
N SER A 168 -10.88 -10.54 9.17
CA SER A 168 -12.18 -11.13 9.54
C SER A 168 -12.82 -11.83 8.34
N ALA A 169 -12.89 -11.17 7.18
CA ALA A 169 -13.46 -11.75 5.96
C ALA A 169 -12.65 -12.96 5.46
N ALA A 170 -11.32 -12.91 5.55
CA ALA A 170 -10.40 -13.95 5.11
C ALA A 170 -10.16 -15.05 6.17
N LYS A 171 -10.71 -14.92 7.38
CA LYS A 171 -10.50 -15.83 8.53
C LYS A 171 -9.05 -15.90 9.01
N GLY A 172 -8.31 -14.81 8.89
CA GLY A 172 -6.94 -14.66 9.36
C GLY A 172 -6.03 -13.92 8.40
N PRO A 173 -4.79 -13.58 8.86
CA PRO A 173 -3.81 -12.88 8.04
C PRO A 173 -3.36 -13.67 6.82
N CYS A 174 -3.28 -12.99 5.67
CA CYS A 174 -3.01 -13.59 4.37
C CYS A 174 -1.71 -13.10 3.74
N THR A 175 -1.28 -13.82 2.68
CA THR A 175 -0.32 -13.32 1.71
C THR A 175 -1.05 -12.50 0.67
N VAL A 176 -0.70 -11.21 0.54
CA VAL A 176 -1.40 -10.23 -0.29
C VAL A 176 -0.76 -10.14 -1.66
N LEU A 177 -1.49 -10.48 -2.71
CA LEU A 177 -1.14 -10.19 -4.09
C LEU A 177 -1.95 -8.98 -4.57
N GLY A 178 -1.27 -7.96 -5.10
CA GLY A 178 -1.94 -6.78 -5.67
C GLY A 178 -1.72 -6.64 -7.16
N THR A 179 -2.80 -6.37 -7.91
CA THR A 179 -2.74 -6.01 -9.34
C THR A 179 -2.71 -4.50 -9.56
N VAL A 180 -2.73 -3.73 -8.47
CA VAL A 180 -2.83 -2.27 -8.46
C VAL A 180 -1.47 -1.61 -8.24
N PRO A 181 -1.26 -0.40 -8.78
CA PRO A 181 -0.04 0.36 -8.53
C PRO A 181 0.10 0.74 -7.06
N PHE A 182 1.18 0.31 -6.42
CA PHE A 182 1.44 0.52 -4.99
C PHE A 182 1.94 1.93 -4.62
N ARG A 183 2.09 2.83 -5.60
CA ARG A 183 2.39 4.26 -5.39
C ARG A 183 1.13 5.12 -5.27
N HIS A 184 -0.03 4.60 -5.63
CA HIS A 184 -1.32 5.26 -5.41
C HIS A 184 -1.89 4.88 -4.06
N MET A 185 -2.76 5.72 -3.50
CA MET A 185 -3.29 5.55 -2.15
C MET A 185 -3.83 4.14 -1.89
N TYR A 186 -4.76 3.66 -2.71
CA TYR A 186 -5.33 2.32 -2.58
C TYR A 186 -4.26 1.20 -2.60
N GLY A 187 -3.34 1.26 -3.55
CA GLY A 187 -2.26 0.27 -3.63
C GLY A 187 -1.28 0.35 -2.47
N LEU A 188 -0.95 1.55 -2.00
CA LEU A 188 -0.10 1.76 -0.82
C LEU A 188 -0.74 1.16 0.43
N GLU A 189 -2.00 1.51 0.71
CA GLU A 189 -2.72 1.01 1.87
C GLU A 189 -2.86 -0.50 1.81
N SER A 190 -3.50 -1.05 0.78
CA SER A 190 -3.93 -2.45 0.75
C SER A 190 -2.84 -3.44 0.33
N THR A 191 -1.75 -3.01 -0.35
CA THR A 191 -0.72 -3.93 -0.85
C THR A 191 0.66 -3.75 -0.24
N VAL A 192 0.87 -2.67 0.54
CA VAL A 192 2.12 -2.40 1.26
C VAL A 192 1.85 -2.29 2.76
N LEU A 193 0.99 -1.37 3.18
CA LEU A 193 0.77 -1.11 4.61
C LEU A 193 -0.06 -2.19 5.27
N LEU A 194 -1.14 -2.65 4.66
CA LEU A 194 -1.94 -3.75 5.18
C LEU A 194 -1.10 -5.00 5.48
N PRO A 195 -0.29 -5.55 4.53
CA PRO A 195 0.53 -6.71 4.87
C PRO A 195 1.62 -6.43 5.89
N ILE A 196 2.28 -5.27 5.86
CA ILE A 196 3.44 -4.99 6.73
C ILE A 196 2.99 -4.55 8.14
N LEU A 197 2.04 -3.62 8.22
CA LEU A 197 1.57 -3.05 9.49
C LEU A 197 0.36 -3.80 10.07
N GLY A 198 -0.45 -4.41 9.22
CA GLY A 198 -1.65 -5.16 9.61
C GLY A 198 -1.42 -6.66 9.83
N GLY A 199 -0.16 -7.13 9.84
CA GLY A 199 0.18 -8.52 10.21
C GLY A 199 0.00 -9.57 9.11
N GLY A 200 -0.15 -9.16 7.84
CA GLY A 200 -0.15 -10.04 6.69
C GLY A 200 1.26 -10.33 6.14
N ARG A 201 1.33 -10.72 4.87
CA ARG A 201 2.60 -10.95 4.14
C ARG A 201 2.52 -10.28 2.77
N LEU A 202 3.54 -9.52 2.42
CA LEU A 202 3.64 -8.82 1.14
C LEU A 202 4.10 -9.76 0.03
N CYS A 203 3.48 -9.68 -1.15
CA CYS A 203 4.02 -10.26 -2.39
C CYS A 203 4.66 -9.18 -3.24
N THR A 204 5.89 -9.41 -3.71
CA THR A 204 6.64 -8.46 -4.55
C THR A 204 6.02 -8.27 -5.93
N ARG A 205 5.39 -9.31 -6.50
CA ARG A 205 4.85 -9.30 -7.87
C ARG A 205 3.68 -8.33 -8.04
N THR A 206 3.61 -7.69 -9.20
CA THR A 206 2.48 -6.84 -9.62
C THR A 206 1.99 -7.31 -10.99
N PRO A 207 1.24 -8.43 -11.03
CA PRO A 207 0.75 -8.99 -12.29
C PRO A 207 -0.37 -8.12 -12.86
N PHE A 208 -0.47 -8.11 -14.20
CA PHE A 208 -1.48 -7.36 -14.93
C PHE A 208 -2.45 -8.26 -15.68
N PHE A 209 -1.95 -9.27 -16.40
CA PHE A 209 -2.80 -10.18 -17.18
C PHE A 209 -3.32 -11.35 -16.32
N PRO A 210 -4.49 -11.93 -16.67
CA PRO A 210 -5.10 -13.04 -15.94
C PRO A 210 -4.14 -14.21 -15.69
N ALA A 211 -3.39 -14.63 -16.70
CA ALA A 211 -2.43 -15.72 -16.57
C ALA A 211 -1.29 -15.41 -15.59
N ASP A 212 -0.83 -14.15 -15.57
CA ASP A 212 0.20 -13.72 -14.63
C ASP A 212 -0.34 -13.66 -13.19
N ILE A 213 -1.62 -13.26 -13.02
CA ILE A 213 -2.30 -13.28 -11.73
C ILE A 213 -2.39 -14.71 -11.19
N ALA A 214 -2.84 -15.66 -12.03
CA ALA A 214 -2.94 -17.07 -11.66
C ALA A 214 -1.57 -17.65 -11.30
N SER A 215 -0.55 -17.40 -12.13
CA SER A 215 0.84 -17.83 -11.88
C SER A 215 1.39 -17.24 -10.56
N ALA A 216 1.19 -15.95 -10.34
CA ALA A 216 1.66 -15.30 -9.11
C ALA A 216 0.96 -15.87 -7.86
N LEU A 217 -0.36 -16.13 -7.94
CA LEU A 217 -1.11 -16.76 -6.85
C LEU A 217 -0.63 -18.19 -6.58
N ALA A 218 -0.29 -18.96 -7.62
CA ALA A 218 0.18 -20.33 -7.47
C ALA A 218 1.53 -20.43 -6.73
N GLU A 219 2.39 -19.43 -6.88
CA GLU A 219 3.68 -19.35 -6.18
C GLU A 219 3.55 -18.98 -4.69
N LEU A 220 2.38 -18.49 -4.25
CA LEU A 220 2.19 -18.01 -2.88
C LEU A 220 1.59 -19.10 -1.99
N PRO A 221 2.00 -19.18 -0.72
CA PRO A 221 1.33 -20.05 0.24
C PRO A 221 -0.07 -19.54 0.58
N ALA A 222 -0.97 -20.44 0.90
CA ALA A 222 -2.26 -20.11 1.48
C ALA A 222 -2.08 -19.62 2.95
N PRO A 223 -3.02 -18.81 3.46
CA PRO A 223 -4.15 -18.18 2.78
C PRO A 223 -3.72 -17.01 1.89
N ARG A 224 -4.37 -16.87 0.71
CA ARG A 224 -4.07 -15.85 -0.29
C ARG A 224 -5.17 -14.80 -0.34
N PHE A 225 -4.76 -13.53 -0.44
CA PHE A 225 -5.66 -12.38 -0.54
C PHE A 225 -5.36 -11.62 -1.83
N LEU A 226 -6.37 -11.39 -2.67
CA LEU A 226 -6.21 -10.67 -3.93
C LEU A 226 -6.73 -9.24 -3.82
N VAL A 227 -5.86 -8.25 -4.02
CA VAL A 227 -6.20 -6.82 -4.11
C VAL A 227 -6.22 -6.43 -5.59
N THR A 228 -7.39 -5.99 -6.09
CA THR A 228 -7.60 -5.81 -7.52
C THR A 228 -8.54 -4.61 -7.81
N THR A 229 -9.00 -4.47 -9.04
CA THR A 229 -9.99 -3.49 -9.48
C THR A 229 -11.13 -4.19 -10.20
N PRO A 230 -12.30 -3.56 -10.37
CA PRO A 230 -13.41 -4.14 -11.16
C PRO A 230 -12.98 -4.48 -12.59
N PHE A 231 -12.06 -3.73 -13.18
CA PHE A 231 -11.53 -4.01 -14.51
C PHE A 231 -10.73 -5.33 -14.55
N HIS A 232 -9.72 -5.47 -13.69
CA HIS A 232 -8.90 -6.70 -13.62
C HIS A 232 -9.75 -7.90 -13.22
N LEU A 233 -10.68 -7.72 -12.28
CA LEU A 233 -11.59 -8.77 -11.83
C LEU A 233 -12.42 -9.31 -13.00
N ARG A 234 -13.03 -8.41 -13.80
CA ARG A 234 -13.81 -8.80 -14.98
C ARG A 234 -12.94 -9.59 -15.95
N LYS A 235 -11.75 -9.11 -16.27
CA LYS A 235 -10.81 -9.83 -17.16
C LYS A 235 -10.39 -11.20 -16.61
N LEU A 236 -10.24 -11.30 -15.28
CA LEU A 236 -9.92 -12.57 -14.63
C LEU A 236 -11.07 -13.58 -14.73
N LEU A 237 -12.32 -13.11 -14.59
CA LEU A 237 -13.52 -13.95 -14.73
C LEU A 237 -13.78 -14.34 -16.18
N ASP A 238 -13.49 -13.48 -17.15
CA ASP A 238 -13.63 -13.75 -18.59
C ASP A 238 -12.59 -14.78 -19.08
N ALA A 239 -11.48 -14.92 -18.37
CA ALA A 239 -10.44 -15.87 -18.74
C ALA A 239 -10.80 -17.29 -18.27
N ASP A 240 -10.66 -18.27 -19.17
CA ASP A 240 -10.87 -19.68 -18.83
C ASP A 240 -9.58 -20.29 -18.27
N ILE A 241 -9.19 -19.84 -17.08
CA ILE A 241 -8.00 -20.30 -16.37
C ILE A 241 -8.33 -20.70 -14.94
N GLU A 242 -7.58 -21.66 -14.42
CA GLU A 242 -7.70 -22.08 -13.04
C GLU A 242 -7.01 -21.04 -12.12
N ILE A 243 -7.72 -20.62 -11.08
CA ILE A 243 -7.21 -19.69 -10.07
C ILE A 243 -7.05 -20.45 -8.75
N PRO A 244 -5.87 -20.41 -8.12
CA PRO A 244 -5.68 -21.02 -6.81
C PRO A 244 -6.65 -20.46 -5.77
N THR A 245 -7.04 -21.27 -4.79
CA THR A 245 -7.97 -20.88 -3.71
C THR A 245 -7.56 -19.58 -3.07
N LEU A 246 -8.50 -18.65 -2.97
CA LEU A 246 -8.38 -17.37 -2.30
C LEU A 246 -9.11 -17.40 -0.96
N ALA A 247 -8.60 -16.68 0.03
CA ALA A 247 -9.27 -16.47 1.31
C ALA A 247 -10.27 -15.31 1.25
N ALA A 248 -9.92 -14.23 0.53
CA ALA A 248 -10.81 -13.12 0.23
C ALA A 248 -10.26 -12.29 -0.95
N ILE A 249 -11.10 -11.43 -1.49
CA ILE A 249 -10.78 -10.52 -2.60
C ILE A 249 -11.19 -9.11 -2.21
N LEU A 250 -10.38 -8.11 -2.59
CA LEU A 250 -10.63 -6.70 -2.33
C LEU A 250 -10.62 -5.91 -3.63
N SER A 251 -11.59 -5.03 -3.81
CA SER A 251 -11.69 -4.14 -4.97
C SER A 251 -11.94 -2.70 -4.56
N ALA A 252 -11.41 -1.77 -5.32
CA ALA A 252 -11.67 -0.34 -5.22
C ALA A 252 -11.40 0.35 -6.58
N THR A 253 -11.36 1.68 -6.58
CA THR A 253 -11.07 2.59 -7.70
C THR A 253 -12.21 2.83 -8.69
N ALA A 254 -13.22 1.98 -8.71
CA ALA A 254 -14.44 2.16 -9.48
C ALA A 254 -15.57 1.37 -8.80
N PRO A 255 -16.85 1.74 -9.00
CA PRO A 255 -17.98 1.01 -8.42
C PRO A 255 -17.98 -0.47 -8.83
N LEU A 256 -18.16 -1.34 -7.85
CA LEU A 256 -18.30 -2.77 -8.05
C LEU A 256 -19.79 -3.14 -8.05
N SER A 257 -20.30 -3.61 -9.20
CA SER A 257 -21.70 -4.02 -9.27
C SER A 257 -21.95 -5.32 -8.47
N ARG A 258 -23.18 -5.49 -8.00
CA ARG A 258 -23.59 -6.69 -7.26
C ARG A 258 -23.40 -7.96 -8.11
N GLU A 259 -23.72 -7.88 -9.40
CA GLU A 259 -23.61 -8.98 -10.34
C GLU A 259 -22.16 -9.41 -10.50
N LEU A 260 -21.23 -8.47 -10.67
CA LEU A 260 -19.80 -8.76 -10.80
C LEU A 260 -19.24 -9.34 -9.49
N ALA A 261 -19.64 -8.79 -8.34
CA ALA A 261 -19.24 -9.32 -7.03
C ALA A 261 -19.74 -10.75 -6.82
N SER A 262 -21.03 -11.02 -7.13
CA SER A 262 -21.62 -12.36 -7.00
C SER A 262 -20.98 -13.37 -7.95
N SER A 263 -20.70 -12.97 -9.18
CA SER A 263 -19.99 -13.83 -10.16
C SER A 263 -18.57 -14.15 -9.71
N ALA A 264 -17.86 -13.16 -9.13
CA ALA A 264 -16.54 -13.37 -8.58
C ALA A 264 -16.53 -14.35 -7.40
N GLU A 265 -17.46 -14.20 -6.46
CA GLU A 265 -17.60 -15.11 -5.32
C GLU A 265 -17.96 -16.54 -5.76
N ALA A 266 -18.89 -16.66 -6.71
CA ALA A 266 -19.29 -17.98 -7.24
C ALA A 266 -18.14 -18.71 -7.95
N ARG A 267 -17.33 -17.99 -8.74
CA ARG A 267 -16.25 -18.61 -9.52
C ARG A 267 -14.98 -18.80 -8.69
N LEU A 268 -14.63 -17.85 -7.81
CA LEU A 268 -13.35 -17.85 -7.07
C LEU A 268 -13.47 -18.43 -5.66
N GLY A 269 -14.70 -18.70 -5.19
CA GLY A 269 -14.97 -19.32 -3.90
C GLY A 269 -14.56 -18.48 -2.68
N ALA A 270 -14.44 -17.17 -2.83
CA ALA A 270 -13.93 -16.27 -1.82
C ALA A 270 -14.82 -15.03 -1.65
N PRO A 271 -15.00 -14.49 -0.42
CA PRO A 271 -15.78 -13.28 -0.21
C PRO A 271 -15.16 -12.09 -0.94
N MET A 272 -16.02 -11.27 -1.58
CA MET A 272 -15.64 -10.11 -2.36
C MET A 272 -15.95 -8.83 -1.58
N MET A 273 -14.92 -8.13 -1.14
CA MET A 273 -15.01 -6.88 -0.41
C MET A 273 -14.77 -5.68 -1.34
N GLU A 274 -15.47 -4.59 -1.10
CA GLU A 274 -15.28 -3.31 -1.76
C GLU A 274 -14.92 -2.23 -0.74
N ILE A 275 -13.95 -1.36 -1.09
CA ILE A 275 -13.56 -0.19 -0.30
C ILE A 275 -14.12 1.07 -0.93
N TYR A 276 -14.60 1.97 -0.07
CA TYR A 276 -14.87 3.37 -0.37
C TYR A 276 -13.83 4.26 0.30
N GLY A 277 -13.27 5.19 -0.47
CA GLY A 277 -12.28 6.15 0.01
C GLY A 277 -11.68 6.96 -1.14
N SER A 278 -10.79 7.86 -0.80
CA SER A 278 -10.09 8.76 -1.73
C SER A 278 -8.63 8.97 -1.30
N THR A 279 -7.85 9.66 -2.10
CA THR A 279 -6.47 10.05 -1.70
C THR A 279 -6.50 10.98 -0.48
N GLU A 280 -7.50 11.84 -0.39
CA GLU A 280 -7.69 12.82 0.69
C GLU A 280 -7.95 12.13 2.02
N THR A 281 -8.87 11.15 2.00
CA THR A 281 -9.35 10.46 3.20
C THR A 281 -8.54 9.22 3.55
N GLY A 282 -7.99 8.51 2.56
CA GLY A 282 -7.71 7.10 2.66
C GLY A 282 -9.03 6.31 2.61
N GLN A 283 -8.98 5.09 3.09
CA GLN A 283 -10.13 4.21 3.17
C GLN A 283 -11.11 4.67 4.26
N ILE A 284 -12.40 4.74 3.98
CA ILE A 284 -13.42 5.19 4.94
C ILE A 284 -14.34 4.06 5.36
N ALA A 285 -14.79 3.25 4.40
CA ALA A 285 -15.79 2.23 4.60
C ALA A 285 -15.56 1.03 3.68
N THR A 286 -16.17 -0.08 4.06
CA THR A 286 -16.20 -1.30 3.26
C THR A 286 -17.62 -1.82 3.13
N ARG A 287 -17.85 -2.64 2.11
CA ARG A 287 -19.05 -3.47 2.01
C ARG A 287 -18.73 -4.78 1.28
N ARG A 288 -19.65 -5.73 1.36
CA ARG A 288 -19.67 -6.94 0.54
C ARG A 288 -20.83 -6.86 -0.44
N PRO A 289 -20.64 -6.36 -1.68
CA PRO A 289 -21.76 -5.99 -2.58
C PRO A 289 -22.67 -7.15 -2.96
N SER A 290 -22.19 -8.39 -2.91
CA SER A 290 -22.98 -9.60 -3.14
C SER A 290 -24.11 -9.80 -2.10
N SER A 291 -23.91 -9.33 -0.86
CA SER A 291 -24.82 -9.58 0.26
C SER A 291 -25.43 -8.31 0.86
N GLN A 292 -24.75 -7.15 0.79
CA GLN A 292 -25.24 -5.90 1.38
C GLN A 292 -24.95 -4.71 0.48
N LEU A 293 -25.82 -3.69 0.51
CA LEU A 293 -25.63 -2.44 -0.24
C LEU A 293 -25.01 -1.35 0.63
N GLU A 294 -25.29 -1.40 1.91
CA GLU A 294 -24.84 -0.41 2.88
C GLU A 294 -23.33 -0.50 3.08
N TRP A 295 -22.72 0.68 3.21
CA TRP A 295 -21.34 0.83 3.59
C TRP A 295 -21.18 0.80 5.11
N GLU A 296 -20.19 0.07 5.56
CA GLU A 296 -19.82 -0.01 6.97
C GLU A 296 -18.50 0.73 7.18
N THR A 297 -18.54 1.81 7.97
CA THR A 297 -17.35 2.61 8.24
C THR A 297 -16.30 1.82 9.02
N TYR A 298 -15.02 2.16 8.81
CA TYR A 298 -13.95 1.62 9.63
C TYR A 298 -14.03 2.12 11.08
N SER A 299 -13.42 1.38 11.99
CA SER A 299 -13.42 1.69 13.42
C SER A 299 -12.94 3.13 13.68
N GLY A 300 -13.69 3.87 14.47
CA GLY A 300 -13.41 5.26 14.85
C GLY A 300 -13.79 6.31 13.81
N ILE A 301 -14.18 5.95 12.58
CA ILE A 301 -14.69 6.90 11.60
C ILE A 301 -16.16 7.19 11.88
N LYS A 302 -16.49 8.47 11.93
CA LYS A 302 -17.85 8.99 12.13
C LYS A 302 -18.27 9.82 10.93
N LEU A 303 -19.49 9.58 10.47
CA LEU A 303 -20.14 10.39 9.44
C LEU A 303 -21.21 11.27 10.08
N HIS A 304 -21.27 12.53 9.70
CA HIS A 304 -22.33 13.44 10.08
C HIS A 304 -22.70 14.32 8.89
N GLN A 305 -23.96 14.74 8.86
CA GLN A 305 -24.48 15.59 7.80
C GLN A 305 -24.38 17.06 8.23
N GLU A 306 -23.77 17.90 7.39
CA GLU A 306 -23.76 19.35 7.53
C GLU A 306 -24.34 19.97 6.26
N ARG A 307 -25.56 20.54 6.37
CA ARG A 307 -26.33 21.02 5.20
C ARG A 307 -26.50 19.88 4.18
N ASP A 308 -25.99 20.06 2.97
CA ASP A 308 -26.06 19.08 1.87
C ASP A 308 -24.79 18.22 1.73
N GLU A 309 -23.85 18.34 2.67
CA GLU A 309 -22.57 17.66 2.63
C GLU A 309 -22.47 16.61 3.71
N THR A 310 -21.86 15.45 3.38
CA THR A 310 -21.51 14.42 4.36
C THR A 310 -20.06 14.62 4.79
N ILE A 311 -19.85 14.82 6.08
CA ILE A 311 -18.52 15.02 6.67
C ILE A 311 -18.05 13.75 7.36
N ALA A 312 -16.86 13.29 7.02
CA ALA A 312 -16.18 12.18 7.71
C ALA A 312 -15.14 12.73 8.71
N THR A 313 -15.14 12.18 9.92
CA THR A 313 -14.21 12.59 10.99
C THR A 313 -13.71 11.39 11.79
N GLY A 314 -12.60 11.59 12.49
CA GLY A 314 -12.07 10.60 13.44
C GLY A 314 -11.27 9.47 12.80
N GLY A 315 -11.06 8.38 13.54
CA GLY A 315 -10.28 7.23 13.11
C GLY A 315 -8.86 7.61 12.64
N HIS A 316 -8.51 7.15 11.45
CA HIS A 316 -7.22 7.42 10.80
C HIS A 316 -7.24 8.62 9.83
N LEU A 317 -8.33 9.40 9.81
CA LEU A 317 -8.39 10.62 9.00
C LEU A 317 -7.44 11.69 9.56
N GLU A 318 -6.68 12.35 8.67
CA GLU A 318 -5.79 13.46 9.07
C GLU A 318 -6.58 14.67 9.57
N CYS A 319 -7.73 14.93 8.97
CA CYS A 319 -8.68 15.96 9.39
C CYS A 319 -10.08 15.62 8.87
N ALA A 320 -11.09 16.41 9.29
CA ALA A 320 -12.44 16.30 8.74
C ALA A 320 -12.45 16.48 7.22
N ARG A 321 -13.25 15.70 6.52
CA ARG A 321 -13.35 15.71 5.06
C ARG A 321 -14.79 15.63 4.60
N VAL A 322 -15.11 16.39 3.57
CA VAL A 322 -16.35 16.26 2.79
C VAL A 322 -16.20 15.04 1.86
N LEU A 323 -17.26 14.22 1.78
CA LEU A 323 -17.32 13.00 0.97
C LEU A 323 -18.05 13.23 -0.34
#